data_4e71c6e316f8975d2bf769537559fb3c
#
_entry.id   4e71c6e316f8975d2bf769537559fb3c
#
_cell.length_a   1.000
_cell.length_b   1.000
_cell.length_c   1.000
_cell.angle_alpha   90.00
_cell.angle_beta   90.00
_cell.angle_gamma   90.00
#
_symmetry.space_group_name_H-M   'P 1'
#
loop_
_entity.id
_entity.type
_entity.pdbx_description
1 polymer ?
#
loop_
_entity_poly.entity_id
_entity_poly.type
_entity_poly.pdbx_seq_one_letter_code
_entity_poly.pdbx_strand_id
1 'polypeptide(L)'
;MRIAICDDEVSMVQILEEKIKKLLPDAVIDKYLSGDELIASGSKPDILFLDIQMPGMDGMETAKVLRQDNENMILIFVTAAEE
;
A
#
# COMPACT_ATOMS: atom_id res chain seq x y z
N MET A 1 15.18 -0.93 -2.04
CA MET A 1 14.00 -0.65 -1.20
C MET A 1 12.75 -1.15 -1.90
N ARG A 2 11.92 -1.87 -1.19
CA ARG A 2 10.67 -2.39 -1.71
C ARG A 2 9.50 -1.59 -1.15
N ILE A 3 8.66 -1.08 -2.04
CA ILE A 3 7.52 -0.24 -1.70
C ILE A 3 6.26 -0.91 -2.26
N ALA A 4 5.21 -1.00 -1.45
CA ALA A 4 3.92 -1.50 -1.88
C ALA A 4 2.88 -0.38 -1.86
N ILE A 5 1.97 -0.42 -2.82
CA ILE A 5 0.83 0.48 -2.90
C ILE A 5 -0.42 -0.39 -2.91
N CYS A 6 -1.33 -0.14 -2.00
CA CYS A 6 -2.59 -0.89 -1.91
C CYS A 6 -3.77 0.08 -1.88
N ASP A 7 -4.54 0.09 -2.96
CA ASP A 7 -5.67 0.99 -3.13
C ASP A 7 -6.61 0.38 -4.18
N ASP A 8 -7.90 0.39 -3.96
CA ASP A 8 -8.86 -0.18 -4.90
C ASP A 8 -9.10 0.72 -6.12
N GLU A 9 -8.64 1.95 -6.08
CA GLU A 9 -8.73 2.86 -7.23
C GLU A 9 -7.44 2.81 -8.05
N VAL A 10 -7.52 2.27 -9.27
CA VAL A 10 -6.38 2.14 -10.17
C VAL A 10 -5.72 3.50 -10.45
N SER A 11 -6.51 4.54 -10.62
CA SER A 11 -5.98 5.88 -10.89
C SER A 11 -5.10 6.40 -9.75
N MET A 12 -5.50 6.13 -8.50
CA MET A 12 -4.71 6.54 -7.35
C MET A 12 -3.40 5.76 -7.28
N VAL A 13 -3.44 4.46 -7.56
CA VAL A 13 -2.24 3.63 -7.60
C VAL A 13 -1.24 4.18 -8.62
N GLN A 14 -1.72 4.56 -9.80
CA GLN A 14 -0.86 5.13 -10.85
C GLN A 14 -0.24 6.46 -10.45
N ILE A 15 -1.02 7.33 -9.82
CA ILE A 15 -0.52 8.64 -9.37
C ILE A 15 0.58 8.46 -8.32
N LEU A 16 0.35 7.58 -7.35
CA LEU A 16 1.34 7.30 -6.31
C LEU A 16 2.60 6.68 -6.90
N GLU A 17 2.44 5.72 -7.80
CA GLU A 17 3.58 5.08 -8.45
C GLU A 17 4.46 6.10 -9.18
N GLU A 18 3.86 6.99 -9.94
CA GLU A 18 4.60 8.01 -10.68
C GLU A 18 5.38 8.94 -9.74
N LYS A 19 4.74 9.37 -8.66
CA LYS A 19 5.39 10.25 -7.68
C LYS A 19 6.55 9.56 -6.97
N ILE A 20 6.34 8.31 -6.57
CA ILE A 20 7.37 7.54 -5.88
C ILE A 20 8.57 7.29 -6.79
N LYS A 21 8.33 6.97 -8.07
CA LYS A 21 9.41 6.75 -9.03
C LYS A 21 10.26 7.99 -9.27
N LYS A 22 9.66 9.18 -9.19
CA LYS A 22 10.41 10.42 -9.32
C LYS A 22 11.33 10.64 -8.12
N LEU A 23 10.89 10.29 -6.93
CA LEU A 23 11.63 10.49 -5.69
C LEU A 23 12.64 9.37 -5.44
N LEU A 24 12.27 8.14 -5.78
CA LEU A 24 13.05 6.94 -5.50
C LEU A 24 13.09 6.06 -6.76
N PRO A 25 13.88 6.46 -7.77
CA PRO A 25 13.85 5.76 -9.08
C PRO A 25 14.33 4.31 -9.01
N ASP A 26 15.09 3.93 -8.00
CA ASP A 26 15.60 2.57 -7.86
C ASP A 26 14.70 1.67 -7.00
N ALA A 27 13.61 2.20 -6.45
CA ALA A 27 12.70 1.40 -5.63
C ALA A 27 11.92 0.40 -6.48
N VAL A 28 11.72 -0.79 -5.92
CA VAL A 28 10.82 -1.79 -6.52
C VAL A 28 9.42 -1.51 -6.00
N ILE A 29 8.48 -1.28 -6.89
CA ILE A 29 7.11 -0.92 -6.53
C ILE A 29 6.17 -2.06 -6.91
N ASP A 30 5.48 -2.61 -5.91
CA ASP A 30 4.44 -3.61 -6.09
C ASP A 30 3.08 -2.96 -5.85
N LYS A 31 2.09 -3.33 -6.64
CA LYS A 31 0.76 -2.72 -6.63
C LYS A 31 -0.30 -3.75 -6.35
N TYR A 32 -1.23 -3.41 -5.47
CA TYR A 32 -2.34 -4.28 -5.08
C TYR A 32 -3.64 -3.49 -5.05
N LEU A 33 -4.74 -4.12 -5.43
CA LEU A 33 -6.05 -3.48 -5.50
C LEU A 33 -6.96 -3.83 -4.34
N SER A 34 -6.50 -4.69 -3.42
CA SER A 34 -7.26 -5.05 -2.22
C SER A 34 -6.33 -5.48 -1.10
N GLY A 35 -6.81 -5.41 0.13
CA GLY A 35 -6.07 -5.90 1.29
C GLY A 35 -5.84 -7.40 1.23
N ASP A 36 -6.85 -8.15 0.78
CA ASP A 36 -6.73 -9.60 0.62
C ASP A 36 -5.63 -9.98 -0.36
N GLU A 37 -5.56 -9.27 -1.49
CA GLU A 37 -4.53 -9.50 -2.51
C GLU A 37 -3.14 -9.24 -1.94
N LEU A 38 -2.98 -8.14 -1.22
CA LEU A 38 -1.71 -7.77 -0.60
C LEU A 38 -1.26 -8.84 0.40
N ILE A 39 -2.15 -9.28 1.28
CA ILE A 39 -1.84 -10.30 2.28
C ILE A 39 -1.50 -11.63 1.61
N ALA A 40 -2.28 -12.04 0.62
CA ALA A 40 -2.06 -13.30 -0.09
C ALA A 40 -0.72 -13.33 -0.84
N SER A 41 -0.21 -12.16 -1.22
CA SER A 41 1.07 -12.07 -1.94
C SER A 41 2.28 -12.45 -1.08
N GLY A 42 2.14 -12.39 0.24
CA GLY A 42 3.26 -12.62 1.15
C GLY A 42 4.30 -11.51 1.13
N SER A 43 4.00 -10.38 0.52
CA SER A 43 4.93 -9.26 0.40
C SER A 43 5.29 -8.67 1.76
N LYS A 44 6.57 -8.32 1.92
CA LYS A 44 7.09 -7.63 3.10
C LYS A 44 7.76 -6.34 2.66
N PRO A 45 6.99 -5.32 2.32
CA PRO A 45 7.58 -4.06 1.86
C PRO A 45 8.27 -3.32 3.00
N ASP A 46 9.21 -2.48 2.64
CA ASP A 46 9.84 -1.54 3.58
C ASP A 46 8.90 -0.38 3.89
N ILE A 47 8.15 0.05 2.86
CA ILE A 47 7.16 1.12 2.99
C ILE A 47 5.86 0.65 2.32
N LEU A 48 4.75 0.85 2.99
CA LEU A 48 3.42 0.53 2.47
C LEU A 48 2.55 1.78 2.44
N PHE A 49 2.06 2.13 1.25
CA PHE A 49 1.02 3.14 1.07
C PHE A 49 -0.31 2.40 1.02
N LEU A 50 -1.18 2.66 1.97
CA LEU A 50 -2.39 1.87 2.17
C LEU A 50 -3.62 2.75 2.27
N ASP A 51 -4.59 2.49 1.41
CA ASP A 51 -5.89 3.14 1.47
C ASP A 51 -6.66 2.63 2.71
N ILE A 52 -7.28 3.53 3.44
CA ILE A 52 -8.05 3.19 4.64
C ILE A 52 -9.38 2.53 4.25
N GLN A 53 -10.05 3.07 3.25
CA GLN A 53 -11.39 2.62 2.86
C GLN A 53 -11.33 1.76 1.61
N MET A 54 -11.47 0.45 1.79
CA MET A 54 -11.51 -0.51 0.69
C MET A 54 -12.64 -1.50 0.91
N PRO A 55 -13.26 -2.01 -0.17
CA PRO A 55 -14.26 -3.08 -0.05
C PRO A 55 -13.64 -4.34 0.57
N GLY A 56 -14.42 -5.05 1.36
CA GLY A 56 -13.93 -6.25 2.04
C GLY A 56 -13.05 -5.88 3.22
N MET A 57 -11.82 -6.38 3.24
CA MET A 57 -10.88 -6.07 4.32
C MET A 57 -10.39 -4.62 4.15
N ASP A 58 -10.71 -3.75 5.11
CA ASP A 58 -10.30 -2.35 5.04
C ASP A 58 -8.82 -2.17 5.40
N GLY A 59 -8.34 -0.92 5.26
CA GLY A 59 -6.93 -0.62 5.49
C GLY A 59 -6.47 -0.88 6.90
N MET A 60 -7.31 -0.64 7.90
CA MET A 60 -6.94 -0.86 9.29
C MET A 60 -6.76 -2.34 9.59
N GLU A 61 -7.65 -3.18 9.10
CA GLU A 61 -7.56 -4.64 9.26
C GLU A 61 -6.34 -5.19 8.53
N THR A 62 -6.12 -4.72 7.30
CA THR A 62 -4.95 -5.10 6.50
C THR A 62 -3.65 -4.75 7.24
N ALA A 63 -3.58 -3.55 7.79
CA ALA A 63 -2.41 -3.09 8.53
C ALA A 63 -2.11 -3.98 9.74
N LYS A 64 -3.14 -4.35 10.47
CA LYS A 64 -2.97 -5.23 11.65
C LYS A 64 -2.38 -6.57 11.28
N VAL A 65 -2.88 -7.19 10.22
CA VAL A 65 -2.38 -8.48 9.76
C VAL A 65 -0.92 -8.38 9.33
N LEU A 66 -0.59 -7.39 8.53
CA LEU A 66 0.78 -7.22 8.03
C LEU A 66 1.78 -6.88 9.14
N ARG A 67 1.35 -6.10 10.12
CA ARG A 67 2.23 -5.67 11.21
C ARG A 67 2.68 -6.84 12.08
N GLN A 68 1.92 -7.92 12.13
CA GLN A 68 2.28 -9.11 12.90
C GLN A 68 3.61 -9.73 12.42
N ASP A 69 3.86 -9.72 11.11
CA ASP A 69 5.04 -10.31 10.51
C ASP A 69 6.07 -9.29 10.02
N ASN A 70 5.77 -8.01 10.13
CA ASN A 70 6.62 -6.96 9.57
C ASN A 70 6.53 -5.70 10.43
N GLU A 71 7.02 -5.81 11.65
CA GLU A 71 6.86 -4.74 12.64
C GLU A 71 7.67 -3.48 12.34
N ASN A 72 8.71 -3.57 11.51
CA ASN A 72 9.55 -2.43 11.15
C ASN A 72 9.08 -1.71 9.87
N MET A 73 8.02 -2.18 9.25
CA MET A 73 7.47 -1.58 8.05
C MET A 73 6.97 -0.15 8.33
N ILE A 74 7.33 0.77 7.44
CA ILE A 74 6.79 2.12 7.50
C ILE A 74 5.43 2.09 6.82
N LEU A 75 4.40 2.50 7.55
CA LEU A 75 3.03 2.47 7.08
C LEU A 75 2.52 3.89 6.88
N ILE A 76 2.07 4.19 5.67
CA ILE A 76 1.52 5.49 5.31
C ILE A 76 0.08 5.26 4.84
N PHE A 77 -0.88 5.78 5.58
CA PHE A 77 -2.28 5.72 5.16
C PHE A 77 -2.57 6.81 4.14
N VAL A 78 -3.28 6.44 3.11
CA VAL A 78 -3.69 7.35 2.05
C VAL A 78 -5.21 7.42 2.05
N THR A 79 -5.76 8.62 2.10
CA THR A 79 -7.20 8.82 2.03
C THR A 79 -7.51 9.79 0.90
N ALA A 80 -8.65 9.57 0.25
CA ALA A 80 -9.15 10.56 -0.69
C ALA A 80 -9.62 11.77 0.13
N ALA A 81 -9.03 12.93 -0.14
CA ALA A 81 -9.48 14.16 0.49
C ALA A 81 -10.73 14.64 -0.25
N GLU A 82 -11.80 14.81 0.49
CA GLU A 82 -13.03 15.39 -0.02
C GLU A 82 -13.22 16.77 0.58
N GLU A 83 -13.57 17.71 -0.26
CA GLU A 83 -13.85 19.07 0.16
C GLU A 83 -15.30 19.43 -0.02
#